data_724282c93f335c38007e51e32b34a167
#
_entry.id   724282c93f335c38007e51e32b34a167
#
_cell.length_a   1.000
_cell.length_b   1.000
_cell.length_c   1.000
_cell.angle_alpha   90.00
_cell.angle_beta   90.00
_cell.angle_gamma   90.00
#
_symmetry.space_group_name_H-M   'P 1'
#
loop_
_entity.id
_entity.type
_entity.pdbx_description
1 polymer ?
#
loop_
_entity_poly.entity_id
_entity_poly.type
_entity_poly.pdbx_seq_one_letter_code
_entity_poly.pdbx_strand_id
1 'polypeptide(L)'
;MALYKNIIPGLVSFDTQLNQIKGFEMCQDFDFFKNIAQKNQLHYKVVLSDNIETSPDYDMRSEYFINKEGFWHYERKIFFWKPKFKYDIINRVFYINKAYASLPFRIGGIFIAGENISHLIELELFLRGCVLLRGIAARVNGKNIGISAPGFNGKTILLKNLLRKGAQFIAENYLILDLTGGRVFPTCPIFKEVFWQRRRVNSELKELLKRQAVLDSPVILDKLYLTQNSLNPNYQPESKKFIDFLLLNSLFFLNNLFVRSYIYEQGLAGAVSKRIEELAKFTNYQFIETKNFNFNFLSSV
;
A
#
# COMPACT_ATOMS: atom_id res chain seq x y z
N MET A 1 -17.24 17.54 16.85
CA MET A 1 -17.23 16.16 16.36
C MET A 1 -15.84 15.89 15.80
N ALA A 2 -15.16 14.85 16.25
CA ALA A 2 -13.82 14.53 15.73
C ALA A 2 -13.94 14.07 14.28
N LEU A 3 -13.03 14.55 13.41
CA LEU A 3 -12.91 14.11 12.03
C LEU A 3 -11.64 13.28 11.88
N TYR A 4 -11.73 12.17 11.16
CA TYR A 4 -10.63 11.26 10.91
C TYR A 4 -10.14 11.40 9.46
N LYS A 5 -8.83 11.26 9.25
CA LYS A 5 -8.25 11.21 7.90
C LYS A 5 -8.68 9.91 7.21
N ASN A 6 -9.28 10.05 6.03
CA ASN A 6 -9.76 8.92 5.23
C ASN A 6 -8.63 8.44 4.31
N ILE A 7 -7.88 7.44 4.74
CA ILE A 7 -6.66 6.99 4.05
C ILE A 7 -6.98 6.08 2.85
N ILE A 8 -7.86 5.11 3.10
CA ILE A 8 -8.42 4.21 2.08
C ILE A 8 -9.92 4.18 2.35
N PRO A 9 -10.72 4.85 1.51
CA PRO A 9 -12.16 4.99 1.72
C PRO A 9 -12.85 3.65 1.97
N GLY A 10 -13.61 3.60 3.06
CA GLY A 10 -14.34 2.40 3.49
C GLY A 10 -13.46 1.32 4.17
N LEU A 11 -12.14 1.47 4.21
CA LEU A 11 -11.24 0.43 4.71
C LEU A 11 -10.28 0.91 5.80
N VAL A 12 -9.53 1.98 5.57
CA VAL A 12 -8.51 2.49 6.52
C VAL A 12 -8.72 3.96 6.84
N SER A 13 -8.69 4.31 8.11
CA SER A 13 -8.71 5.70 8.59
C SER A 13 -7.68 5.94 9.68
N PHE A 14 -7.19 7.19 9.76
CA PHE A 14 -6.24 7.62 10.78
C PHE A 14 -6.82 8.70 11.68
N ASP A 15 -6.57 8.59 12.98
CA ASP A 15 -6.66 9.66 13.96
C ASP A 15 -5.25 10.29 14.06
N THR A 16 -5.05 11.39 13.38
CA THR A 16 -3.76 12.08 13.36
C THR A 16 -3.91 13.54 12.93
N GLN A 17 -3.01 14.39 13.40
CA GLN A 17 -2.85 15.76 12.92
C GLN A 17 -1.88 15.86 11.73
N LEU A 18 -1.22 14.75 11.38
CA LEU A 18 -0.28 14.73 10.27
C LEU A 18 -1.04 14.74 8.93
N ASN A 19 -0.50 15.45 7.95
CA ASN A 19 -1.01 15.43 6.58
C ASN A 19 -0.28 14.40 5.71
N GLN A 20 0.85 13.87 6.21
CA GLN A 20 1.63 12.82 5.55
C GLN A 20 2.57 12.14 6.54
N ILE A 21 2.98 10.92 6.22
CA ILE A 21 4.10 10.22 6.86
C ILE A 21 5.10 9.86 5.76
N LYS A 22 6.35 10.27 5.91
CA LYS A 22 7.40 9.97 4.92
C LYS A 22 7.55 8.46 4.74
N GLY A 23 7.52 8.00 3.48
CA GLY A 23 7.61 6.59 3.13
C GLY A 23 6.32 5.80 3.35
N PHE A 24 5.23 6.42 3.79
CA PHE A 24 3.94 5.75 3.80
C PHE A 24 3.46 5.54 2.37
N GLU A 25 3.42 4.29 1.94
CA GLU A 25 3.27 3.96 0.53
C GLU A 25 1.82 3.93 0.06
N MET A 26 0.84 3.76 0.97
CA MET A 26 -0.57 3.64 0.60
C MET A 26 -1.24 4.98 0.34
N CYS A 27 -0.76 6.05 0.96
CA CYS A 27 -1.29 7.40 0.79
C CYS A 27 -0.23 8.44 1.18
N GLN A 28 0.11 9.34 0.28
CA GLN A 28 1.10 10.40 0.56
C GLN A 28 0.48 11.73 0.98
N ASP A 29 -0.81 11.90 0.73
CA ASP A 29 -1.57 13.10 1.09
C ASP A 29 -2.84 12.66 1.84
N PHE A 30 -2.83 12.80 3.16
CA PHE A 30 -3.95 12.37 4.01
C PHE A 30 -5.19 13.27 3.87
N ASP A 31 -5.07 14.38 3.18
CA ASP A 31 -6.18 15.27 2.83
C ASP A 31 -6.73 15.03 1.42
N PHE A 32 -6.21 14.02 0.70
CA PHE A 32 -6.66 13.69 -0.65
C PHE A 32 -8.15 13.30 -0.69
N PHE A 33 -8.60 12.49 0.25
CA PHE A 33 -10.02 12.18 0.45
C PHE A 33 -10.60 13.06 1.56
N LYS A 34 -11.90 13.34 1.49
CA LYS A 34 -12.60 14.07 2.54
C LYS A 34 -12.49 13.35 3.88
N ASN A 35 -12.25 14.12 4.93
CA ASN A 35 -12.28 13.59 6.30
C ASN A 35 -13.67 13.04 6.65
N ILE A 36 -13.70 11.99 7.47
CA ILE A 36 -14.90 11.26 7.82
C ILE A 36 -15.21 11.38 9.32
N ALA A 37 -16.49 11.36 9.66
CA ALA A 37 -16.96 11.43 11.04
C ALA A 37 -16.96 10.05 11.75
N GLN A 38 -16.98 8.97 10.97
CA GLN A 38 -16.97 7.60 11.47
C GLN A 38 -15.68 6.91 11.12
N LYS A 39 -15.21 6.04 12.02
CA LYS A 39 -14.01 5.22 11.80
C LYS A 39 -14.27 4.16 10.73
N ASN A 40 -13.29 3.96 9.85
CA ASN A 40 -13.29 2.82 8.93
C ASN A 40 -13.02 1.49 9.65
N GLN A 41 -13.13 0.37 8.94
CA GLN A 41 -12.93 -0.99 9.48
C GLN A 41 -11.57 -1.15 10.19
N LEU A 42 -10.52 -0.59 9.60
CA LEU A 42 -9.20 -0.46 10.19
C LEU A 42 -8.97 1.00 10.56
N HIS A 43 -8.92 1.25 11.85
CA HIS A 43 -8.69 2.58 12.37
C HIS A 43 -7.43 2.58 13.23
N TYR A 44 -6.52 3.47 12.91
CA TYR A 44 -5.26 3.63 13.64
C TYR A 44 -5.11 5.05 14.15
N LYS A 45 -4.49 5.17 15.30
CA LYS A 45 -4.00 6.46 15.80
C LYS A 45 -2.52 6.58 15.48
N VAL A 46 -2.08 7.74 14.99
CA VAL A 46 -0.66 8.03 14.74
C VAL A 46 -0.25 9.24 15.57
N VAL A 47 0.70 9.01 16.46
CA VAL A 47 1.14 9.99 17.44
C VAL A 47 2.64 10.26 17.26
N LEU A 48 3.00 11.54 17.10
CA LEU A 48 4.38 11.97 17.24
C LEU A 48 4.69 12.14 18.74
N SER A 49 5.65 11.38 19.26
CA SER A 49 6.08 11.44 20.65
C SER A 49 7.60 11.40 20.73
N ASP A 50 8.20 12.36 21.41
CA ASP A 50 9.64 12.32 21.68
C ASP A 50 9.95 11.40 22.89
N ASN A 51 8.95 11.13 23.74
CA ASN A 51 9.04 10.28 24.92
C ASN A 51 8.44 8.90 24.64
N ILE A 52 9.06 8.14 23.73
CA ILE A 52 8.73 6.74 23.56
C ILE A 52 9.57 5.97 24.57
N GLU A 53 8.92 5.55 25.66
CA GLU A 53 9.56 4.71 26.68
C GLU A 53 9.84 3.33 26.07
N THR A 54 11.07 2.92 26.23
CA THR A 54 11.51 1.55 25.94
C THR A 54 11.53 0.81 27.27
N SER A 55 10.92 -0.38 27.32
CA SER A 55 10.97 -1.21 28.54
C SER A 55 12.40 -1.67 28.83
N PRO A 56 12.82 -1.75 30.09
CA PRO A 56 14.17 -2.21 30.47
C PRO A 56 14.45 -3.69 30.15
N ASP A 57 13.43 -4.48 29.84
CA ASP A 57 13.55 -5.94 29.62
C ASP A 57 13.94 -6.35 28.19
N TYR A 58 14.62 -5.47 27.47
CA TYR A 58 15.03 -5.73 26.10
C TYR A 58 16.24 -6.65 25.96
N ASP A 59 16.08 -7.73 25.21
CA ASP A 59 17.24 -8.42 24.64
C ASP A 59 17.80 -7.58 23.46
N MET A 60 18.90 -6.88 23.71
CA MET A 60 19.58 -6.01 22.75
C MET A 60 20.23 -6.76 21.57
N ARG A 61 20.03 -8.07 21.42
CA ARG A 61 20.64 -8.87 20.36
C ARG A 61 20.00 -8.71 18.99
N SER A 62 18.78 -8.17 18.94
CA SER A 62 18.11 -7.85 17.68
C SER A 62 17.77 -6.36 17.60
N GLU A 63 17.83 -5.79 16.41
CA GLU A 63 17.37 -4.42 16.15
C GLU A 63 15.85 -4.24 16.33
N TYR A 64 15.16 -5.31 16.72
CA TYR A 64 13.71 -5.43 16.83
C TYR A 64 13.34 -5.98 18.20
N PHE A 65 12.59 -5.19 18.95
CA PHE A 65 12.21 -5.53 20.31
C PHE A 65 10.73 -5.88 20.39
N ILE A 66 10.42 -6.99 21.06
CA ILE A 66 9.05 -7.38 21.36
C ILE A 66 8.81 -7.24 22.83
N ASN A 67 7.75 -6.54 23.17
CA ASN A 67 7.22 -6.58 24.52
C ASN A 67 6.04 -7.55 24.57
N LYS A 68 6.03 -8.46 25.54
CA LYS A 68 4.93 -9.41 25.79
C LYS A 68 3.59 -8.75 26.16
N GLU A 69 3.58 -7.45 26.41
CA GLU A 69 2.41 -6.66 26.86
C GLU A 69 1.59 -6.05 25.70
N GLY A 70 1.69 -6.56 24.48
CA GLY A 70 0.90 -6.05 23.35
C GLY A 70 1.52 -4.86 22.63
N PHE A 71 2.81 -4.62 22.83
CA PHE A 71 3.55 -3.58 22.14
C PHE A 71 4.62 -4.16 21.24
N TRP A 72 4.82 -3.52 20.10
CA TRP A 72 5.90 -3.78 19.18
C TRP A 72 6.80 -2.57 19.07
N HIS A 73 8.08 -2.71 19.37
CA HIS A 73 9.02 -1.60 19.43
C HIS A 73 10.14 -1.76 18.43
N TYR A 74 10.63 -0.63 17.96
CA TYR A 74 11.85 -0.50 17.20
C TYR A 74 12.67 0.69 17.69
N GLU A 75 13.92 0.44 18.01
CA GLU A 75 14.89 1.48 18.33
C GLU A 75 16.22 1.11 17.69
N ARG A 76 16.89 2.07 17.07
CA ARG A 76 18.25 1.92 16.58
C ARG A 76 19.02 3.21 16.77
N LYS A 77 20.30 3.10 17.15
CA LYS A 77 21.21 4.23 17.21
C LYS A 77 21.95 4.37 15.89
N ILE A 78 21.78 5.52 15.20
CA ILE A 78 22.52 5.87 13.98
C ILE A 78 23.28 7.16 14.28
N PHE A 79 24.57 7.04 14.57
CA PHE A 79 25.38 8.16 15.04
C PHE A 79 24.73 8.84 16.24
N PHE A 80 24.25 10.09 16.06
CA PHE A 80 23.55 10.87 17.08
C PHE A 80 22.02 10.72 17.00
N TRP A 81 21.48 10.03 15.99
CA TRP A 81 20.05 9.80 15.85
C TRP A 81 19.63 8.51 16.53
N LYS A 82 18.48 8.59 17.22
CA LYS A 82 17.83 7.45 17.84
C LYS A 82 16.40 7.34 17.31
N PRO A 83 16.20 6.78 16.08
CA PRO A 83 14.85 6.53 15.59
C PRO A 83 14.14 5.53 16.49
N LYS A 84 12.95 5.92 16.93
CA LYS A 84 12.08 5.10 17.79
C LYS A 84 10.71 4.96 17.18
N PHE A 85 10.21 3.75 17.21
CA PHE A 85 8.87 3.41 16.76
C PHE A 85 8.27 2.41 17.77
N LYS A 86 7.02 2.64 18.13
CA LYS A 86 6.24 1.73 18.98
C LYS A 86 4.87 1.54 18.37
N TYR A 87 4.46 0.29 18.24
CA TYR A 87 3.10 -0.06 17.83
C TYR A 87 2.38 -0.71 18.99
N ASP A 88 1.30 -0.09 19.46
CA ASP A 88 0.34 -0.67 20.40
C ASP A 88 -0.64 -1.51 19.58
N ILE A 89 -0.50 -2.81 19.67
CA ILE A 89 -1.26 -3.78 18.87
C ILE A 89 -2.73 -3.78 19.27
N ILE A 90 -3.00 -3.66 20.57
CA ILE A 90 -4.35 -3.74 21.14
C ILE A 90 -5.16 -2.49 20.74
N ASN A 91 -4.58 -1.32 20.94
CA ASN A 91 -5.23 -0.04 20.70
C ASN A 91 -5.01 0.49 19.27
N ARG A 92 -4.18 -0.17 18.45
CA ARG A 92 -3.79 0.25 17.11
C ARG A 92 -3.21 1.66 17.07
N VAL A 93 -2.25 1.94 17.94
CA VAL A 93 -1.59 3.24 18.03
C VAL A 93 -0.14 3.11 17.59
N PHE A 94 0.23 3.89 16.58
CA PHE A 94 1.62 4.06 16.15
C PHE A 94 2.21 5.27 16.85
N TYR A 95 3.24 5.07 17.64
CA TYR A 95 4.05 6.13 18.23
C TYR A 95 5.35 6.24 17.43
N ILE A 96 5.65 7.44 16.95
CA ILE A 96 6.83 7.71 16.13
C ILE A 96 7.55 8.91 16.75
N ASN A 97 8.87 8.81 16.98
CA ASN A 97 9.59 10.00 17.41
C ASN A 97 9.93 10.92 16.20
N LYS A 98 10.15 12.21 16.46
CA LYS A 98 10.42 13.20 15.41
C LYS A 98 11.63 12.84 14.56
N ALA A 99 12.69 12.28 15.19
CA ALA A 99 13.89 11.85 14.47
C ALA A 99 13.54 10.78 13.41
N TYR A 100 12.71 9.79 13.75
CA TYR A 100 12.31 8.74 12.83
C TYR A 100 11.30 9.23 11.77
N ALA A 101 10.37 10.10 12.15
CA ALA A 101 9.43 10.70 11.22
C ALA A 101 10.11 11.60 10.18
N SER A 102 11.28 12.14 10.50
CA SER A 102 12.06 13.03 9.61
C SER A 102 12.95 12.30 8.61
N LEU A 103 13.23 11.00 8.79
CA LEU A 103 14.07 10.20 7.88
C LEU A 103 13.45 10.17 6.47
N PRO A 104 14.12 10.73 5.44
CA PRO A 104 13.54 10.85 4.10
C PRO A 104 13.73 9.60 3.25
N PHE A 105 14.66 8.73 3.60
CA PHE A 105 15.05 7.53 2.84
C PHE A 105 15.69 6.50 3.77
N ARG A 106 15.84 5.27 3.28
CA ARG A 106 16.50 4.18 4.02
C ARG A 106 17.97 4.49 4.25
N ILE A 107 18.43 4.38 5.49
CA ILE A 107 19.83 4.52 5.87
C ILE A 107 20.27 3.23 6.57
N GLY A 108 21.36 2.63 6.12
CA GLY A 108 21.96 1.45 6.77
C GLY A 108 20.99 0.26 6.93
N GLY A 109 20.09 0.06 5.95
CA GLY A 109 19.11 -1.04 5.98
C GLY A 109 17.88 -0.79 6.85
N ILE A 110 17.76 0.39 7.47
CA ILE A 110 16.60 0.76 8.28
C ILE A 110 15.43 1.17 7.37
N PHE A 111 14.30 0.52 7.55
CA PHE A 111 13.05 0.97 6.94
C PHE A 111 12.57 2.27 7.59
N ILE A 112 12.12 3.22 6.80
CA ILE A 112 11.55 4.46 7.32
C ILE A 112 10.18 4.19 7.99
N ALA A 113 9.77 5.06 8.90
CA ALA A 113 8.55 4.85 9.70
C ALA A 113 7.32 4.56 8.85
N GLY A 114 7.13 5.30 7.76
CA GLY A 114 6.00 5.10 6.86
C GLY A 114 5.99 3.75 6.15
N GLU A 115 7.15 3.17 5.82
CA GLU A 115 7.24 1.82 5.26
C GLU A 115 6.80 0.77 6.28
N ASN A 116 7.27 0.86 7.53
CA ASN A 116 6.87 -0.07 8.59
C ASN A 116 5.36 -0.03 8.84
N ILE A 117 4.77 1.18 8.91
CA ILE A 117 3.32 1.35 9.04
C ILE A 117 2.60 0.76 7.82
N SER A 118 3.06 1.05 6.60
CA SER A 118 2.45 0.51 5.37
C SER A 118 2.43 -1.00 5.37
N HIS A 119 3.54 -1.63 5.71
CA HIS A 119 3.65 -3.09 5.69
C HIS A 119 2.85 -3.77 6.82
N LEU A 120 2.73 -3.15 8.00
CA LEU A 120 1.85 -3.66 9.05
C LEU A 120 0.37 -3.57 8.63
N ILE A 121 -0.03 -2.46 8.04
CA ILE A 121 -1.40 -2.30 7.52
C ILE A 121 -1.63 -3.28 6.36
N GLU A 122 -0.66 -3.45 5.46
CA GLU A 122 -0.74 -4.43 4.38
C GLU A 122 -0.97 -5.85 4.92
N LEU A 123 -0.24 -6.26 5.97
CA LEU A 123 -0.44 -7.54 6.64
C LEU A 123 -1.87 -7.66 7.20
N GLU A 124 -2.37 -6.65 7.92
CA GLU A 124 -3.73 -6.69 8.47
C GLU A 124 -4.80 -6.76 7.36
N LEU A 125 -4.60 -6.03 6.25
CA LEU A 125 -5.46 -6.11 5.08
C LEU A 125 -5.42 -7.51 4.45
N PHE A 126 -4.24 -8.08 4.32
CA PHE A 126 -4.03 -9.41 3.77
C PHE A 126 -4.76 -10.48 4.59
N LEU A 127 -4.63 -10.44 5.91
CA LEU A 127 -5.33 -11.35 6.83
C LEU A 127 -6.86 -11.22 6.75
N ARG A 128 -7.37 -10.08 6.27
CA ARG A 128 -8.81 -9.82 6.04
C ARG A 128 -9.29 -10.15 4.62
N GLY A 129 -8.42 -10.70 3.76
CA GLY A 129 -8.78 -11.08 2.39
C GLY A 129 -8.56 -9.99 1.35
N CYS A 130 -7.92 -8.87 1.72
CA CYS A 130 -7.53 -7.86 0.77
C CYS A 130 -6.08 -8.08 0.33
N VAL A 131 -5.80 -7.89 -0.96
CA VAL A 131 -4.44 -7.91 -1.49
C VAL A 131 -4.06 -6.54 -2.03
N LEU A 132 -2.79 -6.20 -1.85
CA LEU A 132 -2.19 -4.98 -2.34
C LEU A 132 -1.35 -5.30 -3.58
N LEU A 133 -1.74 -4.82 -4.75
CA LEU A 133 -1.03 -4.97 -6.01
C LEU A 133 -0.45 -3.65 -6.47
N ARG A 134 0.72 -3.66 -7.09
CA ARG A 134 1.18 -2.48 -7.84
C ARG A 134 0.37 -2.32 -9.10
N GLY A 135 -0.49 -1.30 -9.15
CA GLY A 135 -1.44 -1.17 -10.22
C GLY A 135 -2.09 0.20 -10.33
N ILE A 136 -3.02 0.28 -11.26
CA ILE A 136 -3.93 1.40 -11.45
C ILE A 136 -5.35 0.86 -11.57
N ALA A 137 -6.34 1.67 -11.21
CA ALA A 137 -7.73 1.39 -11.52
C ALA A 137 -8.46 2.65 -11.97
N ALA A 138 -9.37 2.45 -12.92
CA ALA A 138 -10.20 3.51 -13.45
C ALA A 138 -11.57 2.95 -13.88
N ARG A 139 -12.59 3.80 -13.86
CA ARG A 139 -13.88 3.51 -14.49
C ARG A 139 -13.85 4.03 -15.93
N VAL A 140 -13.94 3.11 -16.87
CA VAL A 140 -13.91 3.37 -18.33
C VAL A 140 -15.22 2.89 -18.92
N ASN A 141 -15.97 3.75 -19.60
CA ASN A 141 -17.28 3.41 -20.20
C ASN A 141 -18.24 2.72 -19.22
N GLY A 142 -18.25 3.15 -17.96
CA GLY A 142 -19.09 2.58 -16.91
C GLY A 142 -18.53 1.32 -16.23
N LYS A 143 -17.46 0.71 -16.73
CA LYS A 143 -16.82 -0.47 -16.18
C LYS A 143 -15.62 -0.13 -15.32
N ASN A 144 -15.47 -0.79 -14.19
CA ASN A 144 -14.35 -0.63 -13.26
C ASN A 144 -13.23 -1.61 -13.62
N ILE A 145 -12.12 -1.10 -14.09
CA ILE A 145 -11.00 -1.88 -14.60
C ILE A 145 -9.79 -1.70 -13.70
N GLY A 146 -9.21 -2.81 -13.26
CA GLY A 146 -7.92 -2.87 -12.58
C GLY A 146 -6.82 -3.36 -13.51
N ILE A 147 -5.63 -2.76 -13.43
CA ILE A 147 -4.48 -3.16 -14.22
C ILE A 147 -3.27 -3.21 -13.30
N SER A 148 -2.73 -4.40 -13.09
CA SER A 148 -1.53 -4.60 -12.31
C SER A 148 -0.36 -5.04 -13.20
N ALA A 149 0.79 -4.42 -12.95
CA ALA A 149 2.01 -4.70 -13.69
C ALA A 149 3.23 -4.45 -12.79
N PRO A 150 4.37 -5.09 -13.04
CA PRO A 150 5.64 -4.77 -12.39
C PRO A 150 5.99 -3.29 -12.49
N GLY A 151 6.97 -2.85 -11.71
CA GLY A 151 7.46 -1.46 -11.73
C GLY A 151 7.88 -0.99 -13.14
N PHE A 152 7.78 0.31 -13.38
CA PHE A 152 8.28 1.00 -14.62
C PHE A 152 7.61 0.65 -15.96
N ASN A 153 6.43 0.03 -15.96
CA ASN A 153 5.71 -0.42 -17.16
C ASN A 153 4.69 0.61 -17.71
N GLY A 154 4.88 1.89 -17.47
CA GLY A 154 4.03 2.92 -18.07
C GLY A 154 2.60 3.04 -17.50
N LYS A 155 2.26 2.36 -16.39
CA LYS A 155 0.92 2.40 -15.77
C LYS A 155 0.38 3.81 -15.54
N THR A 156 1.18 4.70 -14.98
CA THR A 156 0.77 6.09 -14.72
C THR A 156 0.52 6.86 -16.03
N ILE A 157 1.29 6.56 -17.08
CA ILE A 157 1.06 7.15 -18.41
C ILE A 157 -0.28 6.66 -18.98
N LEU A 158 -0.55 5.37 -18.88
CA LEU A 158 -1.82 4.79 -19.29
C LEU A 158 -2.99 5.42 -18.54
N LEU A 159 -2.90 5.51 -17.21
CA LEU A 159 -3.94 6.14 -16.38
C LEU A 159 -4.21 7.59 -16.82
N LYS A 160 -3.17 8.41 -17.04
CA LYS A 160 -3.34 9.78 -17.53
C LYS A 160 -4.08 9.83 -18.86
N ASN A 161 -3.75 8.93 -19.76
CA ASN A 161 -4.42 8.88 -21.05
C ASN A 161 -5.88 8.45 -20.95
N LEU A 162 -6.22 7.52 -20.03
CA LEU A 162 -7.60 7.17 -19.72
C LEU A 162 -8.36 8.37 -19.15
N LEU A 163 -7.76 9.06 -18.19
CA LEU A 163 -8.35 10.25 -17.58
C LEU A 163 -8.60 11.36 -18.62
N ARG A 164 -7.66 11.61 -19.54
CA ARG A 164 -7.87 12.58 -20.63
C ARG A 164 -9.04 12.21 -21.55
N LYS A 165 -9.35 10.91 -21.65
CA LYS A 165 -10.50 10.39 -22.41
C LYS A 165 -11.80 10.33 -21.60
N GLY A 166 -11.81 10.90 -20.38
CA GLY A 166 -13.01 10.98 -19.55
C GLY A 166 -13.21 9.82 -18.57
N ALA A 167 -12.25 8.91 -18.42
CA ALA A 167 -12.33 7.89 -17.39
C ALA A 167 -12.31 8.53 -15.97
N GLN A 168 -12.98 7.88 -15.00
CA GLN A 168 -12.95 8.31 -13.61
C GLN A 168 -11.82 7.59 -12.86
N PHE A 169 -11.13 8.32 -12.00
CA PHE A 169 -10.03 7.81 -11.19
C PHE A 169 -10.55 6.92 -10.05
N ILE A 170 -9.90 5.78 -9.84
CA ILE A 170 -10.12 4.90 -8.69
C ILE A 170 -8.83 4.73 -7.89
N ALA A 171 -7.73 4.30 -8.53
CA ALA A 171 -6.49 4.00 -7.83
C ALA A 171 -5.25 4.25 -8.70
N GLU A 172 -4.14 4.63 -8.05
CA GLU A 172 -2.83 4.75 -8.68
C GLU A 172 -1.74 4.24 -7.75
N ASN A 173 -0.75 3.58 -8.33
CA ASN A 173 0.39 2.92 -7.69
C ASN A 173 0.03 1.68 -6.86
N TYR A 174 -0.99 1.73 -6.02
CA TYR A 174 -1.50 0.58 -5.26
C TYR A 174 -2.97 0.34 -5.57
N LEU A 175 -3.24 -0.89 -5.99
CA LEU A 175 -4.57 -1.42 -6.23
C LEU A 175 -4.90 -2.35 -5.07
N ILE A 176 -5.86 -1.97 -4.24
CA ILE A 176 -6.30 -2.76 -3.09
C ILE A 176 -7.56 -3.49 -3.48
N LEU A 177 -7.49 -4.82 -3.49
CA LEU A 177 -8.57 -5.70 -3.91
C LEU A 177 -9.08 -6.51 -2.72
N ASP A 178 -10.39 -6.47 -2.48
CA ASP A 178 -11.09 -7.46 -1.68
C ASP A 178 -11.46 -8.63 -2.61
N LEU A 179 -10.75 -9.72 -2.48
CA LEU A 179 -10.93 -10.88 -3.36
C LEU A 179 -12.20 -11.66 -3.04
N THR A 180 -12.76 -11.52 -1.84
CA THR A 180 -14.02 -12.17 -1.44
C THR A 180 -15.23 -11.45 -1.99
N GLY A 181 -15.22 -10.13 -1.98
CA GLY A 181 -16.30 -9.27 -2.48
C GLY A 181 -16.11 -8.76 -3.90
N GLY A 182 -14.97 -9.08 -4.55
CA GLY A 182 -14.67 -8.61 -5.90
C GLY A 182 -14.56 -7.08 -6.00
N ARG A 183 -14.20 -6.39 -4.89
CA ARG A 183 -14.18 -4.93 -4.81
C ARG A 183 -12.77 -4.38 -4.93
N VAL A 184 -12.66 -3.22 -5.56
CA VAL A 184 -11.45 -2.38 -5.51
C VAL A 184 -11.71 -1.15 -4.66
N PHE A 185 -10.74 -0.83 -3.80
CA PHE A 185 -10.78 0.35 -2.94
C PHE A 185 -10.05 1.51 -3.58
N PRO A 186 -10.61 2.73 -3.52
CA PRO A 186 -9.91 3.92 -3.98
C PRO A 186 -8.63 4.15 -3.17
N THR A 187 -7.56 4.55 -3.86
CA THR A 187 -6.28 4.89 -3.22
C THR A 187 -5.80 6.27 -3.63
N CYS A 188 -5.12 6.95 -2.71
CA CYS A 188 -4.48 8.22 -2.99
C CYS A 188 -3.33 8.01 -4.00
N PRO A 189 -3.20 8.84 -5.04
CA PRO A 189 -2.07 8.77 -5.94
C PRO A 189 -0.77 9.13 -5.23
N ILE A 190 0.31 8.44 -5.59
CA ILE A 190 1.62 8.69 -5.01
C ILE A 190 2.40 9.65 -5.89
N PHE A 191 2.47 10.90 -5.45
CA PHE A 191 3.27 11.93 -6.09
C PHE A 191 4.74 11.86 -5.64
N LYS A 192 5.41 10.70 -5.82
CA LYS A 192 6.84 10.57 -5.47
C LYS A 192 7.67 11.59 -6.24
N GLU A 193 8.24 12.52 -5.53
CA GLU A 193 9.34 13.36 -6.04
C GLU A 193 10.63 12.52 -6.10
N VAL A 194 10.75 11.64 -7.06
CA VAL A 194 12.01 10.95 -7.34
C VAL A 194 12.57 11.45 -8.64
N PHE A 195 13.66 12.23 -8.53
CA PHE A 195 14.57 12.66 -9.59
C PHE A 195 14.02 12.98 -11.00
N TRP A 196 14.10 14.24 -11.37
CA TRP A 196 14.10 14.92 -12.69
C TRP A 196 12.98 14.56 -13.70
N GLN A 197 12.80 13.31 -14.09
CA GLN A 197 11.79 12.96 -15.11
C GLN A 197 10.37 12.73 -14.56
N ARG A 198 10.23 12.36 -13.28
CA ARG A 198 8.94 12.06 -12.65
C ARG A 198 8.16 13.30 -12.20
N ARG A 199 8.81 14.44 -11.96
CA ARG A 199 8.13 15.68 -11.58
C ARG A 199 7.05 16.07 -12.60
N ARG A 200 7.36 15.94 -13.89
CA ARG A 200 6.46 16.36 -14.98
C ARG A 200 5.24 15.41 -15.10
N VAL A 201 5.44 14.12 -14.93
CA VAL A 201 4.36 13.11 -14.99
C VAL A 201 3.38 13.28 -13.83
N ASN A 202 3.89 13.56 -12.64
CA ASN A 202 3.07 13.65 -11.43
C ASN A 202 2.31 14.99 -11.36
N SER A 203 2.89 16.10 -11.82
CA SER A 203 2.20 17.40 -11.86
C SER A 203 0.99 17.34 -12.79
N GLU A 204 1.12 16.71 -13.94
CA GLU A 204 0.01 16.55 -14.88
C GLU A 204 -1.11 15.65 -14.33
N LEU A 205 -0.76 14.53 -13.70
CA LEU A 205 -1.76 13.69 -13.04
C LEU A 205 -2.52 14.48 -11.96
N LYS A 206 -1.81 15.27 -11.16
CA LYS A 206 -2.41 16.13 -10.14
C LYS A 206 -3.41 17.14 -10.75
N GLU A 207 -3.07 17.76 -11.87
CA GLU A 207 -3.95 18.69 -12.57
C GLU A 207 -5.18 17.98 -13.17
N LEU A 208 -5.02 16.79 -13.75
CA LEU A 208 -6.12 15.99 -14.23
C LEU A 208 -7.10 15.62 -13.10
N LEU A 209 -6.58 15.22 -11.95
CA LEU A 209 -7.40 14.81 -10.79
C LEU A 209 -8.15 15.99 -10.16
N LYS A 210 -7.65 17.22 -10.25
CA LYS A 210 -8.39 18.41 -9.80
C LYS A 210 -9.65 18.69 -10.64
N ARG A 211 -9.65 18.24 -11.90
CA ARG A 211 -10.73 18.53 -12.87
C ARG A 211 -11.73 17.38 -13.01
N GLN A 212 -11.46 16.25 -12.40
CA GLN A 212 -12.28 15.04 -12.57
C GLN A 212 -12.84 14.54 -11.25
N ALA A 213 -13.95 13.82 -11.33
CA ALA A 213 -14.50 13.13 -10.18
C ALA A 213 -13.57 11.98 -9.76
N VAL A 214 -13.11 12.02 -8.52
CA VAL A 214 -12.41 10.94 -7.86
C VAL A 214 -13.46 10.11 -7.13
N LEU A 215 -13.44 8.80 -7.34
CA LEU A 215 -14.30 7.91 -6.57
C LEU A 215 -13.77 7.82 -5.14
N ASP A 216 -14.64 7.98 -4.17
CA ASP A 216 -14.35 8.00 -2.73
C ASP A 216 -15.01 6.84 -1.96
N SER A 217 -15.47 5.83 -2.69
CA SER A 217 -16.11 4.63 -2.15
C SER A 217 -15.64 3.39 -2.91
N PRO A 218 -15.61 2.22 -2.24
CA PRO A 218 -15.28 0.96 -2.90
C PRO A 218 -16.25 0.66 -4.04
N VAL A 219 -15.72 0.09 -5.12
CA VAL A 219 -16.52 -0.29 -6.29
C VAL A 219 -16.26 -1.75 -6.66
N ILE A 220 -17.27 -2.42 -7.24
CA ILE A 220 -17.10 -3.78 -7.77
C ILE A 220 -16.16 -3.70 -8.97
N LEU A 221 -15.17 -4.57 -9.01
CA LEU A 221 -14.22 -4.68 -10.10
C LEU A 221 -14.81 -5.57 -11.20
N ASP A 222 -15.03 -5.00 -12.38
CA ASP A 222 -15.54 -5.75 -13.52
C ASP A 222 -14.43 -6.62 -14.14
N LYS A 223 -13.18 -6.13 -14.17
CA LYS A 223 -12.08 -6.85 -14.78
C LYS A 223 -10.71 -6.48 -14.18
N LEU A 224 -9.90 -7.50 -13.94
CA LEU A 224 -8.50 -7.37 -13.54
C LEU A 224 -7.58 -7.86 -14.64
N TYR A 225 -6.70 -6.99 -15.08
CA TYR A 225 -5.65 -7.32 -16.03
C TYR A 225 -4.30 -7.39 -15.32
N LEU A 226 -3.59 -8.49 -15.52
CA LEU A 226 -2.24 -8.71 -15.02
C LEU A 226 -1.28 -8.70 -16.20
N THR A 227 -0.23 -7.88 -16.13
CA THR A 227 0.77 -7.82 -17.19
C THR A 227 2.08 -8.43 -16.72
N GLN A 228 2.68 -9.25 -17.54
CA GLN A 228 4.02 -9.79 -17.33
C GLN A 228 5.04 -8.96 -18.10
N ASN A 229 6.22 -8.79 -17.50
CA ASN A 229 7.29 -8.06 -18.16
C ASN A 229 8.00 -9.00 -19.14
N SER A 230 7.99 -8.67 -20.42
CA SER A 230 8.70 -9.41 -21.46
C SER A 230 10.23 -9.22 -21.40
N LEU A 231 10.75 -8.47 -20.42
CA LEU A 231 12.20 -8.19 -20.27
C LEU A 231 13.02 -9.41 -19.83
N ASN A 232 12.38 -10.49 -19.38
CA ASN A 232 13.06 -11.75 -19.16
C ASN A 232 12.40 -12.84 -20.02
N PRO A 233 12.84 -13.05 -21.27
CA PRO A 233 12.27 -14.05 -22.16
C PRO A 233 12.43 -15.49 -21.65
N ASN A 234 13.35 -15.72 -20.69
CA ASN A 234 13.55 -17.03 -20.07
C ASN A 234 12.65 -17.27 -18.85
N TYR A 235 11.94 -16.26 -18.38
CA TYR A 235 10.97 -16.38 -17.31
C TYR A 235 9.56 -16.48 -17.90
N GLN A 236 9.23 -17.65 -18.43
CA GLN A 236 7.84 -18.06 -18.60
C GLN A 236 7.46 -18.78 -17.32
N PRO A 237 6.64 -18.21 -16.45
CA PRO A 237 6.08 -18.97 -15.36
C PRO A 237 5.26 -20.11 -16.01
N GLU A 238 5.65 -21.34 -15.76
CA GLU A 238 4.93 -22.53 -16.25
C GLU A 238 3.47 -22.54 -15.80
N SER A 239 3.19 -21.82 -14.73
CA SER A 239 1.84 -21.55 -14.25
C SER A 239 1.53 -20.07 -14.36
N LYS A 240 0.63 -19.67 -15.23
CA LYS A 240 0.00 -18.33 -15.25
C LYS A 240 -0.92 -18.15 -14.04
N LYS A 241 -0.45 -18.49 -12.85
CA LYS A 241 -1.24 -18.47 -11.62
C LYS A 241 -1.15 -17.10 -10.96
N PHE A 242 -2.26 -16.68 -10.43
CA PHE A 242 -2.36 -15.42 -9.67
C PHE A 242 -1.37 -15.37 -8.51
N ILE A 243 -1.15 -16.52 -7.85
CA ILE A 243 -0.23 -16.59 -6.71
C ILE A 243 1.23 -16.30 -7.10
N ASP A 244 1.69 -16.77 -8.25
CA ASP A 244 3.04 -16.52 -8.72
C ASP A 244 3.23 -15.03 -9.03
N PHE A 245 2.18 -14.41 -9.61
CA PHE A 245 2.17 -12.97 -9.82
C PHE A 245 2.20 -12.19 -8.51
N LEU A 246 1.44 -12.63 -7.49
CA LEU A 246 1.43 -12.00 -6.16
C LEU A 246 2.79 -12.06 -5.48
N LEU A 247 3.45 -13.21 -5.47
CA LEU A 247 4.75 -13.39 -4.84
C LEU A 247 5.82 -12.47 -5.46
N LEU A 248 5.70 -12.15 -6.74
CA LEU A 248 6.63 -11.28 -7.44
C LEU A 248 6.27 -9.78 -7.37
N ASN A 249 4.99 -9.44 -7.28
CA ASN A 249 4.51 -8.07 -7.49
C ASN A 249 3.68 -7.51 -6.33
N SER A 250 3.56 -8.26 -5.24
CA SER A 250 2.76 -7.94 -4.07
C SER A 250 3.40 -8.54 -2.82
N LEU A 251 2.66 -8.56 -1.70
CA LEU A 251 3.10 -9.13 -0.43
C LEU A 251 4.41 -8.49 0.06
N PHE A 252 4.51 -7.16 -0.08
CA PHE A 252 5.73 -6.40 0.26
C PHE A 252 6.08 -6.53 1.74
N PHE A 253 5.08 -6.75 2.60
CA PHE A 253 5.30 -7.01 4.02
C PHE A 253 6.20 -8.23 4.29
N LEU A 254 6.21 -9.24 3.40
CA LEU A 254 7.11 -10.40 3.54
C LEU A 254 8.59 -10.04 3.32
N ASN A 255 8.87 -8.92 2.67
CA ASN A 255 10.24 -8.42 2.45
C ASN A 255 10.72 -7.50 3.57
N ASN A 256 9.84 -7.12 4.50
CA ASN A 256 10.16 -6.27 5.63
C ASN A 256 10.52 -7.12 6.85
N LEU A 257 11.78 -7.08 7.28
CA LEU A 257 12.27 -7.88 8.42
C LEU A 257 11.50 -7.58 9.71
N PHE A 258 11.14 -6.32 9.94
CA PHE A 258 10.34 -5.90 11.09
C PHE A 258 8.98 -6.60 11.11
N VAL A 259 8.28 -6.64 9.96
CA VAL A 259 6.96 -7.29 9.87
C VAL A 259 7.07 -8.81 9.88
N ARG A 260 8.13 -9.37 9.29
CA ARG A 260 8.37 -10.83 9.37
C ARG A 260 8.58 -11.28 10.82
N SER A 261 9.37 -10.55 11.60
CA SER A 261 9.54 -10.83 13.02
C SER A 261 8.20 -10.70 13.77
N TYR A 262 7.42 -9.67 13.47
CA TYR A 262 6.08 -9.49 14.02
C TYR A 262 5.16 -10.69 13.72
N ILE A 263 5.13 -11.17 12.46
CA ILE A 263 4.35 -12.35 12.08
C ILE A 263 4.74 -13.58 12.90
N TYR A 264 6.04 -13.81 13.05
CA TYR A 264 6.57 -14.95 13.80
C TYR A 264 6.17 -14.88 15.28
N GLU A 265 6.42 -13.78 15.92
CA GLU A 265 6.22 -13.59 17.36
C GLU A 265 4.72 -13.54 17.76
N GLN A 266 3.87 -13.05 16.86
CA GLN A 266 2.41 -13.07 17.06
C GLN A 266 1.76 -14.40 16.66
N GLY A 267 2.55 -15.40 16.22
CA GLY A 267 2.02 -16.69 15.80
C GLY A 267 1.16 -16.63 14.54
N LEU A 268 1.33 -15.60 13.70
CA LEU A 268 0.48 -15.36 12.52
C LEU A 268 0.91 -16.16 11.29
N ALA A 269 2.02 -16.90 11.33
CA ALA A 269 2.56 -17.63 10.18
C ALA A 269 1.55 -18.59 9.55
N GLY A 270 0.81 -19.34 10.38
CA GLY A 270 -0.24 -20.25 9.92
C GLY A 270 -1.41 -19.52 9.23
N ALA A 271 -1.83 -18.38 9.77
CA ALA A 271 -2.89 -17.56 9.19
C ALA A 271 -2.46 -16.97 7.83
N VAL A 272 -1.21 -16.51 7.71
CA VAL A 272 -0.64 -16.02 6.45
C VAL A 272 -0.58 -17.12 5.41
N SER A 273 -0.06 -18.33 5.76
CA SER A 273 0.00 -19.47 4.85
C SER A 273 -1.39 -19.88 4.35
N LYS A 274 -2.36 -20.00 5.26
CA LYS A 274 -3.75 -20.32 4.89
C LYS A 274 -4.32 -19.29 3.91
N ARG A 275 -4.05 -17.99 4.13
CA ARG A 275 -4.53 -16.94 3.23
C ARG A 275 -3.87 -17.03 1.85
N ILE A 276 -2.59 -17.39 1.76
CA ILE A 276 -1.90 -17.63 0.49
C ILE A 276 -2.57 -18.78 -0.28
N GLU A 277 -2.93 -19.87 0.40
CA GLU A 277 -3.64 -21.00 -0.22
C GLU A 277 -5.04 -20.60 -0.74
N GLU A 278 -5.76 -19.75 0.00
CA GLU A 278 -7.05 -19.22 -0.44
C GLU A 278 -6.90 -18.35 -1.69
N LEU A 279 -5.87 -17.52 -1.75
CA LEU A 279 -5.57 -16.66 -2.91
C LEU A 279 -5.19 -17.44 -4.16
N ALA A 280 -4.58 -18.60 -4.01
CA ALA A 280 -4.26 -19.47 -5.15
C ALA A 280 -5.51 -19.94 -5.92
N LYS A 281 -6.70 -19.85 -5.31
CA LYS A 281 -7.99 -20.21 -5.91
C LYS A 281 -8.66 -19.04 -6.66
N PHE A 282 -8.11 -17.83 -6.57
CA PHE A 282 -8.67 -16.67 -7.28
C PHE A 282 -8.46 -16.79 -8.79
N THR A 283 -9.53 -16.65 -9.56
CA THR A 283 -9.54 -16.87 -11.02
C THR A 283 -10.09 -15.68 -11.83
N ASN A 284 -10.63 -14.66 -11.18
CA ASN A 284 -11.23 -13.51 -11.88
C ASN A 284 -10.18 -12.49 -12.37
N TYR A 285 -9.28 -12.94 -13.24
CA TYR A 285 -8.25 -12.12 -13.85
C TYR A 285 -7.91 -12.58 -15.27
N GLN A 286 -7.26 -11.72 -16.04
CA GLN A 286 -6.74 -12.02 -17.36
C GLN A 286 -5.29 -11.58 -17.49
N PHE A 287 -4.40 -12.48 -17.88
CA PHE A 287 -3.05 -12.13 -18.27
C PHE A 287 -3.00 -11.48 -19.65
N ILE A 288 -2.22 -10.41 -19.75
CA ILE A 288 -1.99 -9.70 -21.01
C ILE A 288 -0.48 -9.52 -21.20
N GLU A 289 0.01 -9.79 -22.41
CA GLU A 289 1.39 -9.48 -22.75
C GLU A 289 1.60 -7.97 -22.84
N THR A 290 2.71 -7.49 -22.29
CA THR A 290 3.02 -6.05 -22.21
C THR A 290 3.09 -5.39 -23.58
N LYS A 291 3.56 -6.11 -24.63
CA LYS A 291 3.60 -5.60 -26.02
C LYS A 291 2.22 -5.41 -26.64
N ASN A 292 1.18 -6.07 -26.13
CA ASN A 292 -0.22 -5.92 -26.55
C ASN A 292 -0.93 -4.80 -25.79
N PHE A 293 -0.22 -4.10 -24.91
CA PHE A 293 -0.74 -3.05 -24.04
C PHE A 293 -0.79 -1.72 -24.79
N ASN A 294 -1.49 -1.71 -25.91
CA ASN A 294 -1.77 -0.49 -26.65
C ASN A 294 -3.17 0.05 -26.32
N PHE A 295 -3.40 1.33 -26.65
CA PHE A 295 -4.66 2.02 -26.38
C PHE A 295 -5.88 1.37 -27.01
N ASN A 296 -5.72 0.63 -28.11
CA ASN A 296 -6.81 0.02 -28.86
C ASN A 296 -7.45 -1.13 -28.07
N PHE A 297 -6.71 -1.76 -27.17
CA PHE A 297 -7.23 -2.80 -26.29
C PHE A 297 -8.33 -2.27 -25.35
N LEU A 298 -8.17 -1.04 -24.80
CA LEU A 298 -9.14 -0.45 -23.89
C LEU A 298 -10.34 0.21 -24.59
N SER A 299 -10.27 0.42 -25.92
CA SER A 299 -11.43 0.86 -26.70
C SER A 299 -12.41 -0.27 -27.00
N SER A 300 -11.98 -1.52 -26.81
CA SER A 300 -12.82 -2.72 -26.95
C SER A 300 -13.44 -3.21 -25.64
N VAL A 301 -13.13 -2.55 -24.52
CA VAL A 301 -13.67 -2.82 -23.19
C VAL A 301 -14.76 -1.84 -22.85
#